data_08d6069f29fdb280b904c4822183cbcb
#
_entry.id   08d6069f29fdb280b904c4822183cbcb
#
_cell.length_a   1.000
_cell.length_b   1.000
_cell.length_c   1.000
_cell.angle_alpha   90.00
_cell.angle_beta   90.00
_cell.angle_gamma   90.00
#
_symmetry.space_group_name_H-M   'P 1'
#
loop_
_entity.id
_entity.type
_entity.pdbx_description
1 polymer ?
#
loop_
_entity_poly.entity_id
_entity_poly.type
_entity_poly.pdbx_seq_one_letter_code
_entity_poly.pdbx_strand_id
1 'polypeptide(L)'
;GYMCTASENIALWHERDISHSSTERIVLPDATMLLDYMLSRFEGVLANLVVYPENMLRNIGLTHGAIFAQRVMNALIEKGFVREQAYDLVQPVAMRTLMEGGEMQDNLKKTPEVMAHLTEAEIDNCFTLDYYMKNVDYIFNKVGI
;
A
#
# COMPACT_ATOMS: atom_id res chain seq x y z
N GLY A 1 -10.44 -21.02 -12.13
CA GLY A 1 -10.79 -22.23 -12.94
C GLY A 1 -11.58 -21.87 -14.19
N TYR A 2 -12.65 -21.09 -14.04
CA TYR A 2 -13.50 -20.69 -15.19
C TYR A 2 -12.78 -19.79 -16.20
N MET A 3 -11.87 -18.96 -15.73
CA MET A 3 -11.03 -18.16 -16.64
C MET A 3 -10.15 -19.06 -17.53
N CYS A 4 -9.53 -20.07 -16.96
CA CYS A 4 -8.72 -21.04 -17.72
C CYS A 4 -9.59 -21.78 -18.75
N THR A 5 -10.75 -22.26 -18.30
CA THR A 5 -11.73 -22.95 -19.18
C THR A 5 -12.19 -22.05 -20.31
N ALA A 6 -12.52 -20.78 -20.01
CA ALA A 6 -12.93 -19.83 -21.03
C ALA A 6 -11.81 -19.49 -22.01
N SER A 7 -10.56 -19.44 -21.56
CA SER A 7 -9.39 -19.21 -22.41
C SER A 7 -9.16 -20.36 -23.39
N GLU A 8 -9.36 -21.61 -22.96
CA GLU A 8 -9.30 -22.79 -23.84
C GLU A 8 -10.42 -22.78 -24.89
N ASN A 9 -11.55 -22.12 -24.59
CA ASN A 9 -12.68 -22.01 -25.50
C ASN A 9 -12.55 -20.90 -26.56
N ILE A 10 -11.43 -20.14 -26.58
CA ILE A 10 -11.20 -19.09 -27.59
C ILE A 10 -10.97 -19.71 -28.97
N ALA A 11 -10.30 -20.84 -29.05
CA ALA A 11 -10.07 -21.55 -30.32
C ALA A 11 -11.36 -22.22 -30.81
N LEU A 12 -11.89 -21.75 -31.93
CA LEU A 12 -13.10 -22.25 -32.57
C LEU A 12 -12.80 -22.87 -33.94
N TRP A 13 -13.69 -23.74 -34.41
CA TRP A 13 -13.69 -24.22 -35.79
C TRP A 13 -14.31 -23.16 -36.70
N HIS A 14 -13.57 -22.71 -37.72
CA HIS A 14 -13.99 -21.64 -38.64
C HIS A 14 -14.35 -20.33 -37.89
N GLU A 15 -15.49 -19.74 -38.22
CA GLU A 15 -15.95 -18.50 -37.56
C GLU A 15 -16.61 -18.77 -36.19
N ARG A 16 -17.34 -19.87 -36.08
CA ARG A 16 -17.97 -20.33 -34.84
C ARG A 16 -18.45 -21.78 -34.99
N ASP A 17 -18.39 -22.54 -33.89
CA ASP A 17 -19.03 -23.84 -33.74
C ASP A 17 -19.73 -23.96 -32.40
N ILE A 18 -20.41 -25.09 -32.15
CA ILE A 18 -21.14 -25.35 -30.90
C ILE A 18 -20.33 -26.12 -29.86
N SER A 19 -19.07 -26.46 -30.14
CA SER A 19 -18.25 -27.35 -29.30
C SER A 19 -18.15 -26.89 -27.85
N HIS A 20 -18.09 -25.57 -27.63
CA HIS A 20 -17.93 -24.97 -26.29
C HIS A 20 -19.22 -24.60 -25.61
N SER A 21 -20.38 -24.79 -26.28
CA SER A 21 -21.69 -24.37 -25.78
C SER A 21 -22.05 -25.05 -24.45
N SER A 22 -21.71 -26.32 -24.27
CA SER A 22 -21.95 -27.04 -23.01
C SER A 22 -21.16 -26.48 -21.84
N THR A 23 -19.92 -26.09 -22.07
CA THR A 23 -19.05 -25.44 -21.08
C THR A 23 -19.55 -24.04 -20.74
N GLU A 24 -19.92 -23.23 -21.73
CA GLU A 24 -20.45 -21.86 -21.52
C GLU A 24 -21.73 -21.86 -20.70
N ARG A 25 -22.59 -22.84 -20.86
CA ARG A 25 -23.83 -23.02 -20.06
C ARG A 25 -23.56 -23.24 -18.58
N ILE A 26 -22.40 -23.71 -18.21
CA ILE A 26 -21.99 -23.89 -16.82
C ILE A 26 -21.22 -22.65 -16.35
N VAL A 27 -20.15 -22.29 -17.09
CA VAL A 27 -19.20 -21.27 -16.69
C VAL A 27 -19.85 -19.88 -16.55
N LEU A 28 -20.66 -19.47 -17.53
CA LEU A 28 -21.23 -18.11 -17.53
C LEU A 28 -22.28 -17.90 -16.42
N PRO A 29 -23.32 -18.74 -16.28
CA PRO A 29 -24.30 -18.53 -15.22
C PRO A 29 -23.70 -18.74 -13.82
N ASP A 30 -22.84 -19.72 -13.62
CA ASP A 30 -22.26 -19.99 -12.31
C ASP A 30 -21.29 -18.86 -11.89
N ALA A 31 -20.46 -18.39 -12.80
CA ALA A 31 -19.55 -17.26 -12.52
C ALA A 31 -20.31 -15.97 -12.18
N THR A 32 -21.40 -15.67 -12.92
CA THR A 32 -22.18 -14.45 -12.67
C THR A 32 -23.00 -14.52 -11.38
N MET A 33 -23.62 -15.66 -11.09
CA MET A 33 -24.33 -15.87 -9.83
C MET A 33 -23.38 -15.82 -8.62
N LEU A 34 -22.20 -16.43 -8.75
CA LEU A 34 -21.21 -16.40 -7.68
C LEU A 34 -20.67 -14.99 -7.44
N LEU A 35 -20.44 -14.23 -8.51
CA LEU A 35 -19.98 -12.85 -8.41
C LEU A 35 -21.05 -11.97 -7.72
N ASP A 36 -22.31 -12.08 -8.10
CA ASP A 36 -23.41 -11.37 -7.47
C ASP A 36 -23.51 -11.68 -5.97
N TYR A 37 -23.45 -12.96 -5.62
CA TYR A 37 -23.42 -13.38 -4.22
C TYR A 37 -22.23 -12.79 -3.45
N MET A 38 -21.03 -12.83 -4.04
CA MET A 38 -19.81 -12.28 -3.41
C MET A 38 -19.92 -10.77 -3.19
N LEU A 39 -20.42 -10.02 -4.17
CA LEU A 39 -20.61 -8.57 -4.07
C LEU A 39 -21.64 -8.22 -2.99
N SER A 40 -22.78 -8.91 -2.96
CA SER A 40 -23.80 -8.72 -1.94
C SER A 40 -23.29 -9.04 -0.53
N ARG A 41 -22.50 -10.09 -0.37
CA ARG A 41 -21.86 -10.41 0.90
C ARG A 41 -20.84 -9.35 1.31
N PHE A 42 -20.06 -8.86 0.36
CA PHE A 42 -19.02 -7.84 0.61
C PHE A 42 -19.67 -6.48 0.95
N GLU A 43 -20.75 -6.11 0.29
CA GLU A 43 -21.55 -4.93 0.65
C GLU A 43 -21.97 -4.99 2.13
N GLY A 44 -22.48 -6.13 2.60
CA GLY A 44 -22.84 -6.32 4.00
C GLY A 44 -21.66 -6.19 4.96
N VAL A 45 -20.45 -6.61 4.56
CA VAL A 45 -19.22 -6.42 5.35
C VAL A 45 -18.86 -4.94 5.44
N LEU A 46 -18.91 -4.22 4.32
CA LEU A 46 -18.61 -2.78 4.30
C LEU A 46 -19.64 -1.96 5.08
N ALA A 47 -20.94 -2.26 4.93
CA ALA A 47 -22.01 -1.57 5.64
C ALA A 47 -21.90 -1.70 7.17
N ASN A 48 -21.32 -2.78 7.65
CA ASN A 48 -21.13 -3.04 9.07
C ASN A 48 -19.68 -2.83 9.55
N LEU A 49 -18.86 -2.18 8.73
CA LEU A 49 -17.47 -1.89 9.08
C LEU A 49 -17.40 -0.96 10.30
N VAL A 50 -16.69 -1.40 11.32
CA VAL A 50 -16.43 -0.58 12.52
C VAL A 50 -14.98 -0.08 12.45
N VAL A 51 -14.82 1.23 12.52
CA VAL A 51 -13.50 1.88 12.47
C VAL A 51 -13.12 2.37 13.86
N TYR A 52 -11.90 2.09 14.29
CA TYR A 52 -11.33 2.54 15.55
C TYR A 52 -10.15 3.49 15.28
N PRO A 53 -10.40 4.80 15.06
CA PRO A 53 -9.35 5.77 14.67
C PRO A 53 -8.18 5.83 15.66
N GLU A 54 -8.48 5.76 16.95
CA GLU A 54 -7.46 5.79 18.02
C GLU A 54 -6.52 4.57 17.95
N ASN A 55 -7.08 3.39 17.63
CA ASN A 55 -6.27 2.18 17.41
C ASN A 55 -5.41 2.30 16.15
N MET A 56 -5.94 2.92 15.09
CA MET A 56 -5.18 3.17 13.86
C MET A 56 -3.97 4.07 14.14
N LEU A 57 -4.16 5.17 14.86
CA LEU A 57 -3.06 6.06 15.25
C LEU A 57 -2.05 5.36 16.15
N ARG A 58 -2.51 4.59 17.13
CA ARG A 58 -1.63 3.79 17.99
C ARG A 58 -0.81 2.78 17.17
N ASN A 59 -1.42 2.14 16.18
CA ASN A 59 -0.72 1.16 15.33
C ASN A 59 0.36 1.81 14.46
N ILE A 60 0.17 3.05 14.00
CA ILE A 60 1.20 3.83 13.31
C ILE A 60 2.42 4.05 14.23
N GLY A 61 2.20 4.27 15.52
CA GLY A 61 3.25 4.48 16.51
C GLY A 61 4.00 3.21 16.96
N LEU A 62 3.49 2.00 16.67
CA LEU A 62 4.05 0.74 17.20
C LEU A 62 5.53 0.50 16.84
N THR A 63 6.01 1.08 15.75
CA THR A 63 7.39 0.93 15.27
C THR A 63 8.27 2.12 15.66
N HIS A 64 7.82 2.95 16.59
CA HIS A 64 8.57 4.13 17.06
C HIS A 64 9.08 5.02 15.92
N GLY A 65 8.24 5.20 14.90
CA GLY A 65 8.56 6.01 13.74
C GLY A 65 9.33 5.31 12.62
N ALA A 66 9.75 4.04 12.76
CA ALA A 66 10.48 3.31 11.71
C ALA A 66 9.68 3.16 10.39
N ILE A 67 8.35 3.25 10.43
CA ILE A 67 7.52 3.28 9.20
C ILE A 67 7.85 4.46 8.29
N PHE A 68 8.41 5.56 8.83
CA PHE A 68 8.80 6.75 8.07
C PHE A 68 10.22 6.67 7.47
N ALA A 69 10.96 5.59 7.69
CA ALA A 69 12.33 5.42 7.19
C ALA A 69 12.45 5.66 5.68
N GLN A 70 11.48 5.18 4.90
CA GLN A 70 11.43 5.41 3.46
C GLN A 70 11.30 6.90 3.11
N ARG A 71 10.59 7.68 3.90
CA ARG A 71 10.42 9.13 3.68
C ARG A 71 11.75 9.88 3.93
N VAL A 72 12.47 9.50 4.99
CA VAL A 72 13.80 10.04 5.29
C VAL A 72 14.79 9.70 4.18
N MET A 73 14.78 8.45 3.72
CA MET A 73 15.62 8.01 2.60
C MET A 73 15.32 8.83 1.32
N ASN A 74 14.05 9.08 1.02
CA ASN A 74 13.66 9.91 -0.12
C ASN A 74 14.16 11.36 0.03
N ALA A 75 14.10 11.94 1.24
CA ALA A 75 14.64 13.28 1.50
C ALA A 75 16.15 13.37 1.23
N LEU A 76 16.91 12.33 1.58
CA LEU A 76 18.34 12.25 1.25
C LEU A 76 18.56 12.12 -0.27
N ILE A 77 17.74 11.34 -0.97
CA ILE A 77 17.82 11.23 -2.44
C ILE A 77 17.52 12.57 -3.11
N GLU A 78 16.56 13.33 -2.60
CA GLU A 78 16.26 14.70 -3.07
C GLU A 78 17.45 15.66 -2.87
N LYS A 79 18.38 15.37 -1.92
CA LYS A 79 19.65 16.07 -1.72
C LYS A 79 20.79 15.56 -2.62
N GLY A 80 20.53 14.60 -3.51
CA GLY A 80 21.50 14.10 -4.49
C GLY A 80 22.17 12.77 -4.12
N PHE A 81 21.72 12.10 -3.06
CA PHE A 81 22.20 10.76 -2.74
C PHE A 81 21.67 9.73 -3.75
N VAL A 82 22.49 8.74 -4.08
CA VAL A 82 21.96 7.52 -4.69
C VAL A 82 21.26 6.67 -3.63
N ARG A 83 20.33 5.84 -4.07
CA ARG A 83 19.45 5.06 -3.18
C ARG A 83 20.23 4.22 -2.16
N GLU A 84 21.30 3.57 -2.59
CA GLU A 84 22.12 2.70 -1.75
C GLU A 84 22.78 3.48 -0.61
N GLN A 85 23.34 4.64 -0.91
CA GLN A 85 23.96 5.52 0.10
C GLN A 85 22.92 6.03 1.11
N ALA A 86 21.74 6.45 0.64
CA ALA A 86 20.65 6.87 1.52
C ALA A 86 20.17 5.72 2.42
N TYR A 87 20.11 4.51 1.88
CA TYR A 87 19.76 3.29 2.61
C TYR A 87 20.78 2.99 3.72
N ASP A 88 22.08 3.03 3.39
CA ASP A 88 23.16 2.73 4.34
C ASP A 88 23.21 3.72 5.52
N LEU A 89 22.71 4.95 5.33
CA LEU A 89 22.57 5.94 6.40
C LEU A 89 21.33 5.71 7.27
N VAL A 90 20.20 5.38 6.68
CA VAL A 90 18.91 5.32 7.38
C VAL A 90 18.66 3.97 8.05
N GLN A 91 19.02 2.88 7.38
CA GLN A 91 18.75 1.52 7.84
C GLN A 91 19.36 1.21 9.24
N PRO A 92 20.62 1.57 9.55
CA PRO A 92 21.17 1.31 10.87
C PRO A 92 20.43 2.05 11.99
N VAL A 93 19.94 3.27 11.71
CA VAL A 93 19.17 4.05 12.69
C VAL A 93 17.78 3.42 12.91
N ALA A 94 17.13 2.97 11.86
CA ALA A 94 15.84 2.27 11.96
C ALA A 94 15.98 0.96 12.74
N MET A 95 17.00 0.16 12.45
CA MET A 95 17.27 -1.10 13.16
C MET A 95 17.58 -0.87 14.63
N ARG A 96 18.41 0.12 14.96
CA ARG A 96 18.72 0.51 16.33
C ARG A 96 17.44 0.91 17.08
N THR A 97 16.57 1.72 16.46
CA THR A 97 15.30 2.12 17.05
C THR A 97 14.42 0.93 17.41
N LEU A 98 14.33 -0.05 16.49
CA LEU A 98 13.52 -1.25 16.73
C LEU A 98 14.10 -2.20 17.77
N MET A 99 15.44 -2.25 17.92
CA MET A 99 16.12 -3.17 18.83
C MET A 99 16.36 -2.57 20.23
N GLU A 100 16.74 -1.30 20.29
CA GLU A 100 17.17 -0.63 21.52
C GLU A 100 16.11 0.33 22.06
N GLY A 101 15.09 0.66 21.24
CA GLY A 101 14.00 1.59 21.61
C GLY A 101 14.32 3.05 21.29
N GLY A 102 13.46 3.93 21.80
CA GLY A 102 13.48 5.36 21.50
C GLY A 102 12.73 5.66 20.19
N GLU A 103 12.55 6.93 19.91
CA GLU A 103 11.88 7.39 18.68
C GLU A 103 12.90 7.54 17.55
N MET A 104 12.56 7.04 16.37
CA MET A 104 13.45 7.12 15.20
C MET A 104 13.79 8.56 14.83
N GLN A 105 12.85 9.48 14.96
CA GLN A 105 13.03 10.90 14.73
C GLN A 105 14.16 11.47 15.59
N ASP A 106 14.15 11.17 16.90
CA ASP A 106 15.19 11.61 17.84
C ASP A 106 16.53 10.94 17.57
N ASN A 107 16.51 9.66 17.21
CA ASN A 107 17.70 8.89 16.87
C ASN A 107 18.39 9.43 15.61
N LEU A 108 17.62 9.86 14.61
CA LEU A 108 18.13 10.51 13.39
C LEU A 108 18.79 11.85 13.71
N LYS A 109 18.14 12.69 14.54
CA LYS A 109 18.70 13.99 14.97
C LYS A 109 20.00 13.85 15.79
N LYS A 110 20.23 12.69 16.42
CA LYS A 110 21.46 12.37 17.14
C LYS A 110 22.54 11.72 16.27
N THR A 111 22.25 11.45 14.99
CA THR A 111 23.17 10.80 14.06
C THR A 111 23.89 11.86 13.22
N PRO A 112 25.19 12.15 13.46
CA PRO A 112 25.90 13.23 12.79
C PRO A 112 25.92 13.10 11.27
N GLU A 113 26.01 11.88 10.75
CA GLU A 113 26.04 11.59 9.31
C GLU A 113 24.73 11.99 8.62
N VAL A 114 23.60 11.84 9.30
CA VAL A 114 22.28 12.28 8.80
C VAL A 114 22.16 13.80 8.92
N MET A 115 22.55 14.37 10.07
CA MET A 115 22.49 15.81 10.34
C MET A 115 23.44 16.65 9.46
N ALA A 116 24.46 16.03 8.86
CA ALA A 116 25.31 16.70 7.86
C ALA A 116 24.55 17.02 6.56
N HIS A 117 23.42 16.38 6.31
CA HIS A 117 22.67 16.46 5.04
C HIS A 117 21.23 16.92 5.20
N LEU A 118 20.60 16.65 6.34
CA LEU A 118 19.23 17.05 6.66
C LEU A 118 19.21 17.94 7.90
N THR A 119 18.44 19.01 7.85
CA THR A 119 18.13 19.83 9.01
C THR A 119 17.11 19.16 9.91
N GLU A 120 17.01 19.57 11.17
CA GLU A 120 15.97 19.07 12.08
C GLU A 120 14.57 19.25 11.52
N ALA A 121 14.29 20.41 10.90
CA ALA A 121 12.99 20.71 10.31
C ALA A 121 12.65 19.79 9.12
N GLU A 122 13.64 19.40 8.30
CA GLU A 122 13.46 18.46 7.21
C GLU A 122 13.21 17.04 7.75
N ILE A 123 13.89 16.66 8.83
CA ILE A 123 13.61 15.41 9.52
C ILE A 123 12.19 15.44 10.10
N ASP A 124 11.79 16.48 10.82
CA ASP A 124 10.44 16.60 11.40
C ASP A 124 9.34 16.46 10.33
N ASN A 125 9.55 17.06 9.17
CA ASN A 125 8.62 16.96 8.04
C ASN A 125 8.50 15.53 7.46
N CYS A 126 9.48 14.67 7.70
CA CYS A 126 9.40 13.27 7.27
C CYS A 126 8.46 12.44 8.17
N PHE A 127 8.17 12.87 9.39
CA PHE A 127 7.39 12.14 10.39
C PHE A 127 5.94 12.60 10.51
N THR A 128 5.39 13.23 9.46
CA THR A 128 3.98 13.62 9.37
C THR A 128 3.20 12.70 8.44
N LEU A 129 1.89 12.62 8.66
CA LEU A 129 0.98 11.88 7.77
C LEU A 129 0.57 12.69 6.53
N ASP A 130 0.78 14.00 6.53
CA ASP A 130 0.34 14.92 5.47
C ASP A 130 0.84 14.52 4.08
N TYR A 131 2.08 14.07 4.02
CA TYR A 131 2.68 13.58 2.78
C TYR A 131 1.88 12.45 2.14
N TYR A 132 1.35 11.54 2.95
CA TYR A 132 0.58 10.38 2.49
C TYR A 132 -0.87 10.74 2.16
N MET A 133 -1.39 11.78 2.79
CA MET A 133 -2.78 12.23 2.63
C MET A 133 -3.00 13.22 1.48
N LYS A 134 -1.94 13.77 0.89
CA LYS A 134 -1.98 14.86 -0.11
C LYS A 134 -2.87 14.62 -1.33
N ASN A 135 -3.13 13.36 -1.68
CA ASN A 135 -3.92 13.01 -2.85
C ASN A 135 -5.32 12.48 -2.50
N VAL A 136 -5.68 12.42 -1.21
CA VAL A 136 -6.95 11.81 -0.76
C VAL A 136 -8.13 12.58 -1.35
N ASP A 137 -8.18 13.90 -1.18
CA ASP A 137 -9.25 14.73 -1.70
C ASP A 137 -9.36 14.65 -3.24
N TYR A 138 -8.21 14.63 -3.93
CA TYR A 138 -8.19 14.45 -5.37
C TYR A 138 -8.82 13.13 -5.80
N ILE A 139 -8.51 12.04 -5.09
CA ILE A 139 -9.05 10.70 -5.39
C ILE A 139 -10.57 10.67 -5.14
N PHE A 140 -11.02 11.18 -4.00
CA PHE A 140 -12.44 11.24 -3.66
C PHE A 140 -13.23 12.09 -4.67
N ASN A 141 -12.77 13.28 -4.98
CA ASN A 141 -13.39 14.13 -5.98
C ASN A 141 -13.48 13.47 -7.36
N LYS A 142 -12.45 12.71 -7.74
CA LYS A 142 -12.41 12.00 -9.04
C LYS A 142 -13.47 10.90 -9.15
N VAL A 143 -13.84 10.27 -8.04
CA VAL A 143 -14.87 9.21 -8.01
C VAL A 143 -16.25 9.73 -7.59
N GLY A 144 -16.38 11.03 -7.34
CA GLY A 144 -17.67 11.67 -7.06
C GLY A 144 -18.16 11.50 -5.62
N ILE A 145 -17.25 11.33 -4.66
CA ILE A 145 -17.54 11.21 -3.22
C ILE A 145 -17.03 12.46 -2.50
#